data_2cd511ee4c15384507047b158f0ec1a0
#
_entry.id   2cd511ee4c15384507047b158f0ec1a0
#
_cell.length_a   1.000
_cell.length_b   1.000
_cell.length_c   1.000
_cell.angle_alpha   90.00
_cell.angle_beta   90.00
_cell.angle_gamma   90.00
#
_symmetry.space_group_name_H-M   'P 1'
#
loop_
_entity.id
_entity.type
_entity.pdbx_description
1 polymer ?
#
loop_
_entity_poly.entity_id
_entity_poly.type
_entity_poly.pdbx_seq_one_letter_code
_entity_poly.pdbx_strand_id
1 'polypeptide(L)'
;SFPPNLYTYITINENISTDTWKVNYSKSEEVYHPIDIKNDIAREVIKHFDLPPIIMSFNCDIPTSGSGLASSSSYLIACIAAACKFKGIDYSQTEIAKLAIKLERNFNPLTGYQDPYGCALGGLKQFIFYPDYILQENLTTSIFKNYNFFLVSTGITRSSTNILKNVNFDKSYG
;
A
#
# COMPACT_ATOMS: atom_id res chain seq x y z
N SER A 1 -4.45 14.77 -1.46
CA SER A 1 -3.25 13.92 -1.61
C SER A 1 -2.24 14.58 -2.56
N PHE A 2 -0.98 14.57 -2.20
CA PHE A 2 0.13 15.07 -3.03
C PHE A 2 1.23 14.00 -3.04
N PRO A 3 1.19 13.03 -3.96
CA PRO A 3 2.21 11.99 -4.03
C PRO A 3 3.50 12.57 -4.61
N PRO A 4 4.65 12.33 -3.97
CA PRO A 4 5.95 12.61 -4.55
C PRO A 4 6.22 11.64 -5.72
N ASN A 5 7.17 12.00 -6.59
CA ASN A 5 7.60 11.13 -7.69
C ASN A 5 8.59 10.05 -7.17
N LEU A 6 8.11 9.25 -6.24
CA LEU A 6 8.85 8.17 -5.58
C LEU A 6 7.99 6.91 -5.63
N TYR A 7 8.57 5.80 -6.00
CA TYR A 7 7.84 4.59 -6.32
C TYR A 7 8.23 3.40 -5.45
N THR A 8 7.27 2.50 -5.31
CA THR A 8 7.47 1.13 -4.84
C THR A 8 7.31 0.19 -6.01
N TYR A 9 8.11 -0.87 -6.03
CA TYR A 9 8.14 -1.85 -7.12
C TYR A 9 7.93 -3.24 -6.53
N ILE A 10 7.06 -4.01 -7.16
CA ILE A 10 6.84 -5.41 -6.83
C ILE A 10 7.11 -6.25 -8.08
N THR A 11 7.91 -7.28 -7.91
CA THR A 11 8.06 -8.32 -8.93
C THR A 11 7.47 -9.63 -8.43
N ILE A 12 6.73 -10.31 -9.29
CA ILE A 12 6.18 -11.64 -9.04
C ILE A 12 6.63 -12.56 -10.17
N ASN A 13 7.30 -13.65 -9.82
CA ASN A 13 7.67 -14.70 -10.74
C ASN A 13 7.20 -16.04 -10.21
N GLU A 14 6.85 -16.98 -11.08
CA GLU A 14 6.61 -18.36 -10.66
C GLU A 14 7.88 -18.97 -10.06
N ASN A 15 7.74 -19.72 -8.99
CA ASN A 15 8.83 -20.46 -8.40
C ASN A 15 8.85 -21.89 -9.00
N ILE A 16 9.39 -22.01 -10.21
CA ILE A 16 9.43 -23.26 -10.94
C ILE A 16 10.44 -24.29 -10.39
N SER A 17 11.28 -23.86 -9.46
CA SER A 17 12.36 -24.69 -8.91
C SER A 17 11.94 -25.45 -7.65
N THR A 18 10.96 -24.92 -6.92
CA THR A 18 10.51 -25.46 -5.63
C THR A 18 9.01 -25.19 -5.45
N ASP A 19 8.35 -26.03 -4.65
CA ASP A 19 6.93 -25.82 -4.27
C ASP A 19 6.80 -24.87 -3.07
N THR A 20 7.62 -23.81 -3.04
CA THR A 20 7.67 -22.86 -1.93
C THR A 20 7.29 -21.44 -2.37
N TRP A 21 6.76 -20.66 -1.42
CA TRP A 21 6.57 -19.22 -1.57
C TRP A 21 7.77 -18.50 -0.99
N LYS A 22 8.47 -17.72 -1.80
CA LYS A 22 9.61 -16.92 -1.39
C LYS A 22 9.27 -15.43 -1.44
N VAL A 23 9.51 -14.72 -0.33
CA VAL A 23 9.26 -13.29 -0.22
C VAL A 23 10.52 -12.57 0.18
N ASN A 24 10.99 -11.65 -0.69
CA ASN A 24 12.18 -10.84 -0.49
C ASN A 24 11.78 -9.38 -0.22
N TYR A 25 12.16 -8.86 0.94
CA TYR A 25 11.95 -7.46 1.35
C TYR A 25 13.21 -7.00 2.12
N SER A 26 13.12 -6.32 3.26
CA SER A 26 14.28 -6.10 4.16
C SER A 26 14.85 -7.40 4.73
N LYS A 27 14.13 -8.49 4.58
CA LYS A 27 14.50 -9.88 4.90
C LYS A 27 14.13 -10.76 3.72
N SER A 28 14.57 -12.02 3.77
CA SER A 28 14.11 -13.07 2.86
C SER A 28 13.49 -14.18 3.70
N GLU A 29 12.33 -14.64 3.28
CA GLU A 29 11.64 -15.79 3.87
C GLU A 29 11.19 -16.74 2.77
N GLU A 30 11.23 -18.02 3.06
CA GLU A 30 10.79 -19.08 2.17
C GLU A 30 10.00 -20.10 2.99
N VAL A 31 8.79 -20.41 2.53
CA VAL A 31 7.81 -21.22 3.27
C VAL A 31 7.09 -22.19 2.34
N TYR A 32 6.61 -23.31 2.90
CA TYR A 32 5.80 -24.30 2.18
C TYR A 32 4.30 -23.97 2.15
N HIS A 33 3.83 -23.07 3.02
CA HIS A 33 2.44 -22.66 3.07
C HIS A 33 2.31 -21.14 3.17
N PRO A 34 1.43 -20.50 2.39
CA PRO A 34 1.26 -19.03 2.40
C PRO A 34 0.93 -18.45 3.77
N ILE A 35 0.27 -19.22 4.64
CA ILE A 35 -0.10 -18.78 5.98
C ILE A 35 1.11 -18.52 6.88
N ASP A 36 2.24 -19.17 6.60
CA ASP A 36 3.47 -19.05 7.38
C ASP A 36 4.31 -17.82 7.01
N ILE A 37 3.94 -17.10 5.94
CA ILE A 37 4.59 -15.85 5.53
C ILE A 37 4.41 -14.81 6.63
N LYS A 38 5.52 -14.26 7.11
CA LYS A 38 5.54 -13.24 8.18
C LYS A 38 5.25 -11.84 7.67
N ASN A 39 5.57 -11.57 6.41
CA ASN A 39 5.20 -10.30 5.78
C ASN A 39 3.69 -10.26 5.56
N ASP A 40 2.98 -9.44 6.33
CA ASP A 40 1.51 -9.37 6.31
C ASP A 40 0.96 -9.01 4.92
N ILE A 41 1.60 -8.06 4.22
CA ILE A 41 1.18 -7.61 2.89
C ILE A 41 1.26 -8.75 1.89
N ALA A 42 2.42 -9.42 1.81
CA ALA A 42 2.62 -10.54 0.90
C ALA A 42 1.65 -11.68 1.21
N ARG A 43 1.50 -12.04 2.50
CA ARG A 43 0.61 -13.10 2.95
C ARG A 43 -0.83 -12.84 2.53
N GLU A 44 -1.36 -11.66 2.79
CA GLU A 44 -2.76 -11.33 2.48
C GLU A 44 -3.02 -11.28 0.98
N VAL A 45 -2.08 -10.76 0.17
CA VAL A 45 -2.22 -10.73 -1.29
C VAL A 45 -2.12 -12.15 -1.89
N ILE A 46 -1.13 -12.94 -1.48
CA ILE A 46 -0.95 -14.33 -1.95
C ILE A 46 -2.21 -15.16 -1.65
N LYS A 47 -2.73 -15.06 -0.44
CA LYS A 47 -3.97 -15.76 -0.04
C LYS A 47 -5.19 -15.28 -0.82
N HIS A 48 -5.35 -13.97 -0.99
CA HIS A 48 -6.52 -13.40 -1.67
C HIS A 48 -6.62 -13.82 -3.14
N PHE A 49 -5.49 -13.81 -3.84
CA PHE A 49 -5.43 -14.17 -5.26
C PHE A 49 -5.18 -15.65 -5.52
N ASP A 50 -5.06 -16.45 -4.47
CA ASP A 50 -4.69 -17.86 -4.55
C ASP A 50 -3.48 -18.05 -5.50
N LEU A 51 -2.39 -17.34 -5.17
CA LEU A 51 -1.18 -17.39 -6.00
C LEU A 51 -0.43 -18.71 -5.79
N PRO A 52 -0.01 -19.39 -6.86
CA PRO A 52 0.82 -20.59 -6.75
C PRO A 52 2.16 -20.29 -6.07
N PRO A 53 3.03 -21.27 -5.87
CA PRO A 53 4.41 -21.02 -5.46
C PRO A 53 5.07 -19.96 -6.33
N ILE A 54 5.48 -18.85 -5.70
CA ILE A 54 6.05 -17.67 -6.37
C ILE A 54 7.26 -17.13 -5.62
N ILE A 55 8.05 -16.33 -6.33
CA ILE A 55 9.05 -15.43 -5.75
C ILE A 55 8.51 -14.02 -5.88
N MET A 56 8.22 -13.38 -4.73
CA MET A 56 7.76 -11.99 -4.67
C MET A 56 8.86 -11.13 -4.07
N SER A 57 9.22 -10.02 -4.73
CA SER A 57 10.26 -9.11 -4.25
C SER A 57 9.77 -7.68 -4.16
N PHE A 58 10.13 -7.02 -3.05
CA PHE A 58 9.75 -5.66 -2.69
C PHE A 58 10.94 -4.73 -2.85
N ASN A 59 10.78 -3.68 -3.65
CA ASN A 59 11.79 -2.64 -3.85
C ASN A 59 11.16 -1.25 -3.77
N CYS A 60 11.97 -0.23 -3.50
CA CYS A 60 11.51 1.16 -3.44
C CYS A 60 12.67 2.12 -3.74
N ASP A 61 12.31 3.32 -4.20
CA ASP A 61 13.29 4.38 -4.50
C ASP A 61 13.95 4.93 -3.23
N ILE A 62 13.22 4.91 -2.11
CA ILE A 62 13.75 5.35 -0.80
C ILE A 62 13.34 4.38 0.31
N PRO A 63 14.15 4.24 1.37
CA PRO A 63 13.76 3.51 2.56
C PRO A 63 12.50 4.14 3.19
N THR A 64 11.41 3.38 3.25
CA THR A 64 10.10 3.92 3.62
C THR A 64 9.59 3.45 4.98
N SER A 65 10.28 2.51 5.63
CA SER A 65 9.82 1.94 6.91
C SER A 65 9.72 3.02 8.00
N GLY A 66 8.51 3.24 8.49
CA GLY A 66 8.23 4.23 9.55
C GLY A 66 8.36 5.70 9.13
N SER A 67 8.51 5.99 7.83
CA SER A 67 8.69 7.35 7.30
C SER A 67 7.43 8.22 7.32
N GLY A 68 6.26 7.63 7.48
CA GLY A 68 4.97 8.33 7.36
C GLY A 68 4.55 8.66 5.92
N LEU A 69 5.23 8.08 4.93
CA LEU A 69 4.97 8.28 3.48
C LEU A 69 4.00 7.24 2.91
N ALA A 70 3.04 6.77 3.68
CA ALA A 70 2.05 5.76 3.27
C ALA A 70 2.67 4.47 2.72
N SER A 71 3.84 4.06 3.24
CA SER A 71 4.61 2.93 2.70
C SER A 71 3.83 1.62 2.68
N SER A 72 3.08 1.31 3.74
CA SER A 72 2.26 0.09 3.83
C SER A 72 1.25 0.04 2.69
N SER A 73 0.47 1.12 2.54
CA SER A 73 -0.53 1.22 1.47
C SER A 73 0.10 1.21 0.08
N SER A 74 1.24 1.88 -0.10
CA SER A 74 1.96 1.89 -1.39
C SER A 74 2.41 0.49 -1.79
N TYR A 75 3.03 -0.27 -0.88
CA TYR A 75 3.42 -1.65 -1.14
C TYR A 75 2.22 -2.55 -1.39
N LEU A 76 1.15 -2.40 -0.61
CA LEU A 76 -0.04 -3.22 -0.79
C LEU A 76 -0.72 -2.96 -2.13
N ILE A 77 -0.85 -1.70 -2.55
CA ILE A 77 -1.35 -1.32 -3.88
C ILE A 77 -0.49 -1.94 -4.98
N ALA A 78 0.83 -1.84 -4.88
CA ALA A 78 1.75 -2.41 -5.86
C ALA A 78 1.66 -3.94 -5.90
N CYS A 79 1.55 -4.61 -4.74
CA CYS A 79 1.36 -6.07 -4.66
C CYS A 79 0.05 -6.51 -5.31
N ILE A 80 -1.06 -5.82 -5.06
CA ILE A 80 -2.36 -6.12 -5.67
C ILE A 80 -2.27 -5.93 -7.18
N ALA A 81 -1.71 -4.81 -7.66
CA ALA A 81 -1.55 -4.56 -9.09
C ALA A 81 -0.68 -5.63 -9.78
N ALA A 82 0.43 -6.03 -9.14
CA ALA A 82 1.29 -7.10 -9.65
C ALA A 82 0.57 -8.46 -9.69
N ALA A 83 -0.20 -8.79 -8.64
CA ALA A 83 -1.00 -10.02 -8.58
C ALA A 83 -2.11 -10.03 -9.64
N CYS A 84 -2.79 -8.90 -9.85
CA CYS A 84 -3.77 -8.75 -10.94
C CYS A 84 -3.12 -9.01 -12.29
N LYS A 85 -1.95 -8.40 -12.54
CA LYS A 85 -1.20 -8.60 -13.79
C LYS A 85 -0.79 -10.06 -13.97
N PHE A 86 -0.31 -10.70 -12.90
CA PHE A 86 0.10 -12.11 -12.91
C PHE A 86 -1.08 -13.05 -13.23
N LYS A 87 -2.26 -12.77 -12.68
CA LYS A 87 -3.49 -13.57 -12.87
C LYS A 87 -4.29 -13.19 -14.11
N GLY A 88 -3.90 -12.14 -14.85
CA GLY A 88 -4.67 -11.63 -15.98
C GLY A 88 -5.99 -10.97 -15.60
N ILE A 89 -6.08 -10.40 -14.39
CA ILE A 89 -7.25 -9.70 -13.86
C ILE A 89 -7.11 -8.21 -14.15
N ASP A 90 -8.15 -7.59 -14.68
CA ASP A 90 -8.19 -6.16 -14.99
C ASP A 90 -9.02 -5.42 -13.94
N TYR A 91 -8.37 -4.97 -12.88
CA TYR A 91 -8.97 -4.09 -11.87
C TYR A 91 -8.63 -2.63 -12.15
N SER A 92 -9.62 -1.77 -12.04
CA SER A 92 -9.42 -0.32 -12.02
C SER A 92 -8.62 0.11 -10.77
N GLN A 93 -7.99 1.27 -10.83
CA GLN A 93 -7.26 1.84 -9.69
C GLN A 93 -8.15 1.97 -8.44
N THR A 94 -9.45 2.28 -8.64
CA THR A 94 -10.41 2.38 -7.54
C THR A 94 -10.72 1.01 -6.90
N GLU A 95 -10.83 -0.04 -7.71
CA GLU A 95 -11.01 -1.41 -7.20
C GLU A 95 -9.79 -1.88 -6.44
N ILE A 96 -8.60 -1.59 -6.94
CA ILE A 96 -7.33 -1.86 -6.23
C ILE A 96 -7.29 -1.13 -4.89
N ALA A 97 -7.68 0.16 -4.83
CA ALA A 97 -7.74 0.92 -3.58
C ALA A 97 -8.71 0.30 -2.57
N LYS A 98 -9.92 -0.05 -3.01
CA LYS A 98 -10.92 -0.71 -2.16
C LYS A 98 -10.43 -2.05 -1.63
N LEU A 99 -9.82 -2.86 -2.48
CA LEU A 99 -9.24 -4.15 -2.08
C LEU A 99 -8.09 -3.96 -1.10
N ALA A 100 -7.21 -2.98 -1.32
CA ALA A 100 -6.13 -2.67 -0.41
C ALA A 100 -6.64 -2.36 1.01
N ILE A 101 -7.66 -1.51 1.14
CA ILE A 101 -8.27 -1.22 2.44
C ILE A 101 -8.80 -2.50 3.10
N LYS A 102 -9.49 -3.33 2.33
CA LYS A 102 -10.04 -4.60 2.83
C LYS A 102 -8.93 -5.52 3.36
N LEU A 103 -7.86 -5.71 2.60
CA LEU A 103 -6.76 -6.58 2.98
C LEU A 103 -5.93 -6.00 4.13
N GLU A 104 -5.66 -4.69 4.13
CA GLU A 104 -4.89 -4.04 5.18
C GLU A 104 -5.59 -4.12 6.53
N ARG A 105 -6.91 -4.07 6.58
CA ARG A 105 -7.68 -4.21 7.82
C ARG A 105 -7.54 -5.58 8.50
N ASN A 106 -7.09 -6.60 7.80
CA ASN A 106 -6.81 -7.91 8.40
C ASN A 106 -5.62 -7.86 9.38
N PHE A 107 -4.66 -6.95 9.18
CA PHE A 107 -3.49 -6.78 10.05
C PHE A 107 -3.37 -5.38 10.66
N ASN A 108 -4.07 -4.40 10.12
CA ASN A 108 -4.14 -3.03 10.64
C ASN A 108 -5.61 -2.55 10.63
N PRO A 109 -6.43 -2.91 11.62
CA PRO A 109 -7.87 -2.61 11.64
C PRO A 109 -8.22 -1.13 11.59
N LEU A 110 -7.29 -0.24 11.96
CA LEU A 110 -7.47 1.22 11.98
C LEU A 110 -7.09 1.91 10.67
N THR A 111 -6.77 1.15 9.62
CA THR A 111 -6.46 1.71 8.30
C THR A 111 -7.62 2.57 7.78
N GLY A 112 -7.30 3.81 7.47
CA GLY A 112 -8.20 4.77 6.85
C GLY A 112 -8.23 4.65 5.32
N TYR A 113 -8.95 5.55 4.68
CA TYR A 113 -9.16 5.56 3.23
C TYR A 113 -8.09 6.38 2.49
N GLN A 114 -7.50 7.39 3.13
CA GLN A 114 -6.67 8.41 2.48
C GLN A 114 -5.44 7.82 1.78
N ASP A 115 -4.66 6.99 2.49
CA ASP A 115 -3.39 6.47 1.99
C ASP A 115 -3.59 5.49 0.82
N PRO A 116 -4.48 4.47 0.91
CA PRO A 116 -4.74 3.58 -0.22
C PRO A 116 -5.26 4.30 -1.46
N TYR A 117 -6.20 5.24 -1.31
CA TYR A 117 -6.71 6.01 -2.45
C TYR A 117 -5.65 6.97 -3.03
N GLY A 118 -4.86 7.62 -2.16
CA GLY A 118 -3.76 8.47 -2.58
C GLY A 118 -2.70 7.72 -3.38
N CYS A 119 -2.31 6.54 -2.93
CA CYS A 119 -1.32 5.70 -3.61
C CYS A 119 -1.87 5.11 -4.92
N ALA A 120 -3.11 4.62 -4.94
CA ALA A 120 -3.68 3.97 -6.12
C ALA A 120 -3.98 4.95 -7.25
N LEU A 121 -4.53 6.12 -6.93
CA LEU A 121 -5.02 7.08 -7.93
C LEU A 121 -3.96 8.08 -8.38
N GLY A 122 -2.93 8.30 -7.58
CA GLY A 122 -1.84 9.23 -7.87
C GLY A 122 -2.29 10.67 -8.18
N GLY A 123 -1.36 11.55 -8.51
CA GLY A 123 -1.64 12.94 -8.84
C GLY A 123 -2.12 13.79 -7.67
N LEU A 124 -2.24 15.10 -7.87
CA LEU A 124 -2.79 16.01 -6.85
C LEU A 124 -4.32 15.89 -6.86
N LYS A 125 -4.89 15.38 -5.77
CA LYS A 125 -6.33 15.13 -5.67
C LYS A 125 -6.90 15.61 -4.34
N GLN A 126 -8.13 16.11 -4.41
CA GLN A 126 -9.01 16.27 -3.27
C GLN A 126 -9.88 15.01 -3.16
N PHE A 127 -10.01 14.49 -1.95
CA PHE A 127 -10.93 13.40 -1.62
C PHE A 127 -11.92 13.88 -0.58
N ILE A 128 -13.21 13.59 -0.81
CA ILE A 128 -14.27 13.76 0.18
C ILE A 128 -14.88 12.37 0.40
N PHE A 129 -14.78 11.90 1.63
CA PHE A 129 -15.25 10.58 2.03
C PHE A 129 -16.65 10.69 2.63
N TYR A 130 -17.62 10.06 1.99
CA TYR A 130 -18.97 9.89 2.48
C TYR A 130 -19.17 8.44 2.95
N PRO A 131 -20.20 8.13 3.74
CA PRO A 131 -20.45 6.76 4.19
C PRO A 131 -20.53 5.74 3.03
N ASP A 132 -21.17 6.12 1.92
CA ASP A 132 -21.51 5.22 0.83
C ASP A 132 -20.64 5.39 -0.43
N TYR A 133 -19.95 6.53 -0.57
CA TYR A 133 -19.13 6.83 -1.75
C TYR A 133 -17.98 7.78 -1.44
N ILE A 134 -17.05 7.86 -2.37
CA ILE A 134 -15.90 8.77 -2.30
C ILE A 134 -15.96 9.69 -3.51
N LEU A 135 -16.03 10.98 -3.26
CA LEU A 135 -15.86 11.99 -4.29
C LEU A 135 -14.36 12.28 -4.45
N GLN A 136 -13.90 12.31 -5.69
CA GLN A 136 -12.52 12.64 -6.03
C GLN A 136 -12.48 13.73 -7.10
N GLU A 137 -11.59 14.68 -6.93
CA GLU A 137 -11.37 15.77 -7.85
C GLU A 137 -9.88 15.95 -8.12
N ASN A 138 -9.52 16.06 -9.40
CA ASN A 138 -8.16 16.39 -9.79
C ASN A 138 -7.93 17.89 -9.59
N LEU A 139 -6.90 18.22 -8.81
CA LEU A 139 -6.49 19.61 -8.62
C LEU A 139 -5.38 19.99 -9.59
N THR A 140 -5.36 21.26 -9.97
CA THR A 140 -4.29 21.78 -10.82
C THR A 140 -2.96 21.86 -10.05
N THR A 141 -1.88 21.42 -10.69
CA THR A 141 -0.52 21.55 -10.15
C THR A 141 0.14 22.89 -10.48
N SER A 142 -0.56 23.79 -11.19
CA SER A 142 0.00 25.05 -11.67
C SER A 142 0.56 25.94 -10.55
N ILE A 143 -0.07 25.90 -9.37
CA ILE A 143 0.38 26.65 -8.18
C ILE A 143 1.74 26.17 -7.65
N PHE A 144 2.15 24.93 -7.97
CA PHE A 144 3.41 24.34 -7.50
C PHE A 144 4.55 24.44 -8.52
N LYS A 145 4.27 24.88 -9.76
CA LYS A 145 5.27 24.92 -10.86
C LYS A 145 6.50 25.77 -10.53
N ASN A 146 6.34 26.77 -9.67
CA ASN A 146 7.40 27.71 -9.29
C ASN A 146 8.06 27.37 -7.96
N TYR A 147 7.77 26.20 -7.38
CA TYR A 147 8.33 25.77 -6.10
C TYR A 147 9.13 24.48 -6.24
N ASN A 148 10.26 24.45 -5.56
CA ASN A 148 11.02 23.21 -5.35
C ASN A 148 10.59 22.58 -4.04
N PHE A 149 10.28 21.29 -4.08
CA PHE A 149 9.90 20.52 -2.89
C PHE A 149 11.08 19.65 -2.46
N PHE A 150 11.36 19.65 -1.16
CA PHE A 150 12.40 18.83 -0.56
C PHE A 150 11.78 17.90 0.48
N LEU A 151 12.15 16.64 0.44
CA LEU A 151 11.84 15.67 1.48
C LEU A 151 13.03 15.62 2.43
N VAL A 152 12.80 16.04 3.69
CA VAL A 152 13.83 16.04 4.74
C VAL A 152 13.46 15.01 5.79
N SER A 153 14.37 14.05 6.04
CA SER A 153 14.19 13.09 7.12
C SER A 153 14.32 13.77 8.47
N THR A 154 13.34 13.56 9.34
CA THR A 154 13.39 14.05 10.74
C THR A 154 14.14 13.08 11.67
N GLY A 155 14.52 11.89 11.17
CA GLY A 155 15.08 10.81 11.98
C GLY A 155 14.09 10.15 12.95
N ILE A 156 12.82 10.57 12.93
CA ILE A 156 11.78 10.04 13.82
C ILE A 156 10.95 9.02 13.05
N THR A 157 10.92 7.78 13.54
CA THR A 157 10.01 6.75 13.07
C THR A 157 8.75 6.72 13.93
N ARG A 158 7.58 6.52 13.33
CA ARG A 158 6.31 6.43 14.06
C ARG A 158 5.51 5.21 13.63
N SER A 159 4.69 4.71 14.54
CA SER A 159 3.64 3.74 14.24
C SER A 159 2.30 4.46 14.12
N SER A 160 1.69 4.46 12.94
CA SER A 160 0.36 5.04 12.70
C SER A 160 -0.71 4.40 13.58
N THR A 161 -0.63 3.09 13.79
CA THR A 161 -1.55 2.33 14.67
C THR A 161 -1.55 2.87 16.11
N ASN A 162 -0.38 3.19 16.66
CA ASN A 162 -0.29 3.72 18.02
C ASN A 162 -0.86 5.15 18.12
N ILE A 163 -0.70 5.94 17.08
CA ILE A 163 -1.28 7.30 17.04
C ILE A 163 -2.79 7.21 16.94
N LEU A 164 -3.32 6.40 16.02
CA LEU A 164 -4.76 6.27 15.79
C LEU A 164 -5.51 5.70 17.00
N LYS A 165 -4.90 4.81 17.78
CA LYS A 165 -5.48 4.30 19.04
C LYS A 165 -5.75 5.42 20.07
N ASN A 166 -4.99 6.50 20.03
CA ASN A 166 -5.09 7.63 20.96
C ASN A 166 -5.99 8.75 20.43
N VAL A 167 -6.51 8.65 19.21
CA VAL A 167 -7.47 9.61 18.65
C VAL A 167 -8.86 9.27 19.17
N ASN A 168 -9.42 10.18 19.96
CA ASN A 168 -10.78 10.03 20.48
C ASN A 168 -11.77 10.55 19.42
N PHE A 169 -12.32 9.66 18.60
CA PHE A 169 -13.22 10.01 17.50
C PHE A 169 -14.58 10.58 18.00
N ASP A 170 -14.95 10.36 19.27
CA ASP A 170 -16.22 10.84 19.84
C ASP A 170 -16.26 12.34 20.13
N LYS A 171 -15.13 13.05 20.04
CA LYS A 171 -15.04 14.48 20.35
C LYS A 171 -14.93 15.41 19.14
N SER A 172 -14.93 14.90 17.92
CA SER A 172 -14.65 15.71 16.73
C SER A 172 -15.86 16.17 15.92
N TYR A 173 -17.07 15.87 16.36
CA TYR A 173 -18.30 16.33 15.73
C TYR A 173 -19.25 16.95 16.79
N GLY A 174 -18.91 18.13 17.22
CA GLY A 174 -19.77 19.05 17.96
C GLY A 174 -19.79 20.40 17.26
#